data_100e66adcf7e6f6f45d51c719b3c8393
#
_entry.id   100e66adcf7e6f6f45d51c719b3c8393
#
_cell.length_a   1.000
_cell.length_b   1.000
_cell.length_c   1.000
_cell.angle_alpha   90.00
_cell.angle_beta   90.00
_cell.angle_gamma   90.00
#
_symmetry.space_group_name_H-M   'P 1'
#
loop_
_entity.id
_entity.type
_entity.pdbx_description
1 polymer ?
#
loop_
_entity_poly.entity_id
_entity_poly.type
_entity_poly.pdbx_seq_one_letter_code
_entity_poly.pdbx_strand_id
1 'polypeptide(L)'
;WVEVDDTIENILEEYYRSYADDIAFEDDSRYNNRLIAEMVANGLMTEEEATSEDADDIAEDNVDNLVNLYVEENMQGDKGVEWYVSNFGEDDFRNLIIDNNLIDISGASEDAIDTDGVGHFLSSYDGIEIELDNDVVAYRTN
;
A
#
# COMPACT_ATOMS: atom_id res chain seq x y z
N TRP A 1 12.38 0.19 -1.66
CA TRP A 1 10.96 -0.23 -1.71
C TRP A 1 10.56 -1.20 -0.61
N VAL A 2 11.47 -1.99 -0.01
CA VAL A 2 11.15 -2.95 1.08
C VAL A 2 10.42 -2.26 2.24
N GLU A 3 10.91 -1.08 2.69
CA GLU A 3 10.26 -0.32 3.78
C GLU A 3 8.89 0.26 3.38
N VAL A 4 8.68 0.55 2.10
CA VAL A 4 7.38 0.98 1.57
C VAL A 4 6.41 -0.20 1.58
N ASP A 5 6.85 -1.37 1.12
CA ASP A 5 6.05 -2.59 1.10
C ASP A 5 5.66 -3.00 2.53
N ASP A 6 6.60 -3.03 3.47
CA ASP A 6 6.34 -3.34 4.87
C ASP A 6 5.31 -2.36 5.51
N THR A 7 5.40 -1.08 5.15
CA THR A 7 4.45 -0.06 5.65
C THR A 7 3.06 -0.28 5.08
N ILE A 8 2.96 -0.57 3.78
CA ILE A 8 1.67 -0.86 3.12
C ILE A 8 1.08 -2.17 3.63
N GLU A 9 1.91 -3.20 3.85
CA GLU A 9 1.48 -4.49 4.43
C GLU A 9 0.82 -4.31 5.79
N ASN A 10 1.42 -3.52 6.69
CA ASN A 10 0.82 -3.20 7.99
C ASN A 10 -0.53 -2.47 7.86
N ILE A 11 -0.65 -1.53 6.92
CA ILE A 11 -1.91 -0.82 6.66
C ILE A 11 -2.98 -1.76 6.10
N LEU A 12 -2.60 -2.67 5.21
CA LEU A 12 -3.47 -3.71 4.67
C LEU A 12 -3.96 -4.65 5.77
N GLU A 13 -3.06 -5.07 6.66
CA GLU A 13 -3.41 -5.93 7.79
C GLU A 13 -4.45 -5.26 8.70
N GLU A 14 -4.27 -4.01 9.09
CA GLU A 14 -5.23 -3.25 9.88
C GLU A 14 -6.58 -3.10 9.15
N TYR A 15 -6.53 -2.80 7.85
CA TYR A 15 -7.73 -2.65 7.03
C TYR A 15 -8.54 -3.94 6.96
N TYR A 16 -7.91 -5.08 6.63
CA TYR A 16 -8.62 -6.35 6.52
C TYR A 16 -9.04 -6.93 7.87
N ARG A 17 -8.31 -6.62 8.94
CA ARG A 17 -8.74 -6.96 10.30
C ARG A 17 -10.02 -6.21 10.66
N SER A 18 -10.09 -4.91 10.41
CA SER A 18 -11.31 -4.11 10.59
C SER A 18 -12.46 -4.60 9.71
N TYR A 19 -12.16 -4.96 8.45
CA TYR A 19 -13.16 -5.54 7.54
C TYR A 19 -13.71 -6.87 8.06
N ALA A 20 -12.85 -7.77 8.57
CA ALA A 20 -13.28 -9.03 9.16
C ALA A 20 -14.19 -8.83 10.39
N ASP A 21 -13.83 -7.86 11.24
CA ASP A 21 -14.65 -7.49 12.40
C ASP A 21 -16.01 -6.94 11.95
N ASP A 22 -16.04 -6.04 10.97
CA ASP A 22 -17.29 -5.45 10.46
C ASP A 22 -18.24 -6.53 9.90
N ILE A 23 -17.73 -7.46 9.08
CA ILE A 23 -18.56 -8.52 8.50
C ILE A 23 -18.98 -9.59 9.49
N ALA A 24 -18.28 -9.73 10.63
CA ALA A 24 -18.67 -10.64 11.69
C ALA A 24 -19.96 -10.19 12.39
N PHE A 25 -20.24 -8.88 12.41
CA PHE A 25 -21.39 -8.29 13.10
C PHE A 25 -22.55 -7.91 12.16
N GLU A 26 -22.40 -8.05 10.84
CA GLU A 26 -23.44 -7.65 9.87
C GLU A 26 -24.74 -8.47 9.96
N ASP A 27 -24.69 -9.69 10.51
CA ASP A 27 -25.87 -10.55 10.58
C ASP A 27 -25.86 -11.44 11.84
N ASP A 28 -26.94 -11.34 12.63
CA ASP A 28 -27.20 -12.21 13.80
C ASP A 28 -27.54 -13.67 13.41
N SER A 29 -27.71 -13.95 12.12
CA SER A 29 -28.04 -15.27 11.62
C SER A 29 -26.77 -16.03 11.23
N ARG A 30 -26.51 -17.11 11.93
CA ARG A 30 -25.36 -18.01 11.69
C ARG A 30 -25.23 -18.47 10.23
N TYR A 31 -26.34 -18.63 9.51
CA TYR A 31 -26.36 -19.08 8.12
C TYR A 31 -26.04 -17.97 7.11
N ASN A 32 -26.19 -16.71 7.50
CA ASN A 32 -25.95 -15.54 6.68
C ASN A 32 -24.72 -14.75 7.15
N ASN A 33 -24.00 -15.25 8.14
CA ASN A 33 -22.81 -14.60 8.63
C ASN A 33 -21.76 -14.52 7.51
N ARG A 34 -21.44 -13.33 7.11
CA ARG A 34 -20.56 -13.06 5.98
C ARG A 34 -19.13 -13.52 6.27
N LEU A 35 -18.68 -13.41 7.51
CA LEU A 35 -17.37 -13.91 7.92
C LEU A 35 -17.25 -15.42 7.70
N ILE A 36 -18.25 -16.20 8.13
CA ILE A 36 -18.27 -17.65 7.91
C ILE A 36 -18.27 -17.99 6.41
N ALA A 37 -19.04 -17.25 5.61
CA ALA A 37 -19.06 -17.43 4.16
C ALA A 37 -17.69 -17.16 3.50
N GLU A 38 -16.98 -16.10 3.93
CA GLU A 38 -15.63 -15.80 3.49
C GLU A 38 -14.62 -16.88 3.92
N MET A 39 -14.76 -17.42 5.15
CA MET A 39 -13.92 -18.53 5.61
C MET A 39 -14.08 -19.78 4.73
N VAL A 40 -15.32 -20.14 4.38
CA VAL A 40 -15.61 -21.29 3.51
C VAL A 40 -15.06 -21.01 2.09
N ALA A 41 -15.30 -19.83 1.54
CA ALA A 41 -14.85 -19.46 0.20
C ALA A 41 -13.32 -19.49 0.07
N ASN A 42 -12.60 -19.17 1.13
CA ASN A 42 -11.13 -19.19 1.18
C ASN A 42 -10.52 -20.51 1.69
N GLY A 43 -11.36 -21.52 1.94
CA GLY A 43 -10.90 -22.84 2.37
C GLY A 43 -10.36 -22.91 3.81
N LEU A 44 -10.67 -21.92 4.63
CA LEU A 44 -10.31 -21.86 6.05
C LEU A 44 -11.34 -22.57 6.96
N MET A 45 -12.49 -22.90 6.41
CA MET A 45 -13.57 -23.60 7.07
C MET A 45 -14.28 -24.50 6.07
N THR A 46 -14.69 -25.68 6.51
CA THR A 46 -15.52 -26.57 5.68
C THR A 46 -17.00 -26.20 5.79
N GLU A 47 -17.82 -26.63 4.82
CA GLU A 47 -19.28 -26.42 4.89
C GLU A 47 -19.91 -27.13 6.10
N GLU A 48 -19.34 -28.26 6.56
CA GLU A 48 -19.79 -28.98 7.75
C GLU A 48 -19.52 -28.17 9.03
N GLU A 49 -18.34 -27.62 9.17
CA GLU A 49 -17.95 -26.71 10.28
C GLU A 49 -18.80 -25.44 10.27
N ALA A 50 -19.05 -24.85 9.10
CA ALA A 50 -19.87 -23.63 8.96
C ALA A 50 -21.33 -23.81 9.42
N THR A 51 -21.83 -25.06 9.44
CA THR A 51 -23.18 -25.39 9.91
C THR A 51 -23.20 -25.95 11.33
N SER A 52 -22.04 -26.09 11.95
CA SER A 52 -21.91 -26.62 13.32
C SER A 52 -22.28 -25.59 14.39
N GLU A 53 -22.44 -26.03 15.62
CA GLU A 53 -22.66 -25.14 16.76
C GLU A 53 -21.41 -24.30 17.11
N ASP A 54 -20.22 -24.78 16.68
CA ASP A 54 -18.93 -24.18 16.96
C ASP A 54 -18.44 -23.26 15.79
N ALA A 55 -19.30 -22.97 14.80
CA ALA A 55 -18.94 -22.24 13.60
C ALA A 55 -18.36 -20.84 13.91
N ASP A 56 -18.94 -20.14 14.87
CA ASP A 56 -18.49 -18.80 15.27
C ASP A 56 -17.11 -18.85 15.92
N ASP A 57 -16.87 -19.82 16.82
CA ASP A 57 -15.57 -20.01 17.48
C ASP A 57 -14.48 -20.39 16.46
N ILE A 58 -14.80 -21.27 15.51
CA ILE A 58 -13.88 -21.65 14.43
C ILE A 58 -13.56 -20.45 13.53
N ALA A 59 -14.54 -19.62 13.21
CA ALA A 59 -14.33 -18.42 12.41
C ALA A 59 -13.44 -17.42 13.15
N GLU A 60 -13.69 -17.16 14.43
CA GLU A 60 -12.88 -16.28 15.27
C GLU A 60 -11.41 -16.75 15.34
N ASP A 61 -11.18 -18.04 15.55
CA ASP A 61 -9.84 -18.63 15.59
C ASP A 61 -9.08 -18.52 14.25
N ASN A 62 -9.78 -18.39 13.13
CA ASN A 62 -9.19 -18.30 11.78
C ASN A 62 -9.14 -16.88 11.20
N VAL A 63 -9.55 -15.85 11.93
CA VAL A 63 -9.51 -14.44 11.44
C VAL A 63 -8.11 -14.04 10.99
N ASP A 64 -7.08 -14.36 11.77
CA ASP A 64 -5.70 -14.02 11.40
C ASP A 64 -5.27 -14.68 10.08
N ASN A 65 -5.70 -15.93 9.84
CA ASN A 65 -5.41 -16.63 8.59
C ASN A 65 -6.13 -15.98 7.40
N LEU A 66 -7.36 -15.53 7.57
CA LEU A 66 -8.12 -14.82 6.53
C LEU A 66 -7.48 -13.48 6.20
N VAL A 67 -7.10 -12.70 7.21
CA VAL A 67 -6.41 -11.42 7.04
C VAL A 67 -5.10 -11.63 6.28
N ASN A 68 -4.28 -12.61 6.68
CA ASN A 68 -3.02 -12.92 6.01
C ASN A 68 -3.22 -13.30 4.54
N LEU A 69 -4.25 -14.08 4.20
CA LEU A 69 -4.56 -14.42 2.80
C LEU A 69 -4.89 -13.16 1.97
N TYR A 70 -5.68 -12.25 2.50
CA TYR A 70 -6.01 -11.00 1.81
C TYR A 70 -4.80 -10.09 1.64
N VAL A 71 -3.95 -9.98 2.67
CA VAL A 71 -2.70 -9.21 2.61
C VAL A 71 -1.77 -9.80 1.55
N GLU A 72 -1.50 -11.11 1.59
CA GLU A 72 -0.65 -11.79 0.62
C GLU A 72 -1.16 -11.60 -0.83
N GLU A 73 -2.46 -11.70 -1.06
CA GLU A 73 -3.05 -11.52 -2.37
C GLU A 73 -2.84 -10.09 -2.91
N ASN A 74 -2.95 -9.09 -2.04
CA ASN A 74 -2.82 -7.69 -2.41
C ASN A 74 -1.38 -7.16 -2.37
N MET A 75 -0.43 -7.91 -1.82
CA MET A 75 0.99 -7.54 -1.80
C MET A 75 1.82 -8.18 -2.93
N GLN A 76 1.20 -8.97 -3.83
CA GLN A 76 1.92 -9.60 -4.94
C GLN A 76 2.41 -8.58 -5.97
N GLY A 77 3.72 -8.44 -6.12
CA GLY A 77 4.34 -7.48 -7.03
C GLY A 77 4.01 -6.03 -6.65
N ASP A 78 3.54 -5.24 -7.60
CA ASP A 78 3.20 -3.82 -7.37
C ASP A 78 1.77 -3.61 -6.84
N LYS A 79 1.04 -4.67 -6.58
CA LYS A 79 -0.38 -4.60 -6.17
C LYS A 79 -0.60 -3.84 -4.86
N GLY A 80 0.33 -3.92 -3.90
CA GLY A 80 0.23 -3.18 -2.64
C GLY A 80 0.17 -1.67 -2.85
N VAL A 81 1.05 -1.15 -3.69
CA VAL A 81 1.04 0.27 -4.08
C VAL A 81 -0.22 0.62 -4.86
N GLU A 82 -0.62 -0.20 -5.82
CA GLU A 82 -1.84 0.00 -6.61
C GLU A 82 -3.09 0.02 -5.72
N TRP A 83 -3.17 -0.90 -4.76
CA TRP A 83 -4.23 -0.96 -3.78
C TRP A 83 -4.28 0.32 -2.94
N TYR A 84 -3.14 0.75 -2.40
CA TYR A 84 -3.07 1.95 -1.57
C TYR A 84 -3.51 3.20 -2.36
N VAL A 85 -2.95 3.41 -3.54
CA VAL A 85 -3.29 4.55 -4.41
C VAL A 85 -4.77 4.53 -4.81
N SER A 86 -5.33 3.36 -5.10
CA SER A 86 -6.74 3.22 -5.47
C SER A 86 -7.71 3.55 -4.34
N ASN A 87 -7.32 3.29 -3.08
CA ASN A 87 -8.17 3.53 -1.91
C ASN A 87 -7.97 4.91 -1.28
N PHE A 88 -6.76 5.45 -1.30
CA PHE A 88 -6.40 6.69 -0.60
C PHE A 88 -5.95 7.82 -1.54
N GLY A 89 -5.56 7.50 -2.76
CA GLY A 89 -5.09 8.45 -3.76
C GLY A 89 -3.58 8.67 -3.79
N GLU A 90 -3.11 9.27 -4.87
CA GLU A 90 -1.68 9.52 -5.11
C GLU A 90 -1.08 10.53 -4.12
N ASP A 91 -1.85 11.53 -3.72
CA ASP A 91 -1.36 12.54 -2.78
C ASP A 91 -1.15 11.95 -1.38
N ASP A 92 -2.04 11.07 -0.93
CA ASP A 92 -1.89 10.36 0.34
C ASP A 92 -0.72 9.38 0.29
N PHE A 93 -0.51 8.70 -0.82
CA PHE A 93 0.65 7.84 -1.02
C PHE A 93 1.97 8.62 -0.98
N ARG A 94 2.01 9.79 -1.62
CA ARG A 94 3.17 10.69 -1.54
C ARG A 94 3.45 11.12 -0.10
N ASN A 95 2.42 11.49 0.66
CA ASN A 95 2.57 11.87 2.06
C ASN A 95 3.04 10.68 2.91
N LEU A 96 2.52 9.47 2.68
CA LEU A 96 2.98 8.25 3.35
C LEU A 96 4.50 8.07 3.22
N ILE A 97 5.03 8.23 2.00
CA ILE A 97 6.45 8.08 1.70
C ILE A 97 7.28 9.16 2.41
N ILE A 98 6.82 10.41 2.37
CA ILE A 98 7.52 11.56 2.97
C ILE A 98 7.49 11.48 4.49
N ASP A 99 6.33 11.28 5.09
CA ASP A 99 6.11 11.31 6.53
C ASP A 99 6.83 10.17 7.26
N ASN A 100 6.98 9.03 6.59
CA ASN A 100 7.68 7.86 7.13
C ASN A 100 9.17 7.80 6.72
N ASN A 101 9.70 8.80 5.99
CA ASN A 101 11.07 8.84 5.47
C ASN A 101 11.45 7.57 4.68
N LEU A 102 10.51 7.02 3.93
CA LEU A 102 10.70 5.76 3.19
C LEU A 102 11.57 5.93 1.93
N ILE A 103 11.78 7.18 1.50
CA ILE A 103 12.69 7.54 0.40
C ILE A 103 13.59 8.67 0.89
N ASP A 104 14.89 8.51 0.67
CA ASP A 104 15.84 9.61 0.82
C ASP A 104 15.71 10.59 -0.37
N ILE A 105 14.84 11.57 -0.19
CA ILE A 105 14.58 12.58 -1.21
C ILE A 105 15.83 13.43 -1.50
N SER A 106 16.65 13.69 -0.48
CA SER A 106 17.89 14.46 -0.66
C SER A 106 18.88 13.69 -1.51
N GLY A 107 19.16 12.41 -1.17
CA GLY A 107 20.04 11.55 -1.95
C GLY A 107 19.53 11.29 -3.36
N ALA A 108 18.23 11.02 -3.53
CA ALA A 108 17.62 10.84 -4.84
C ALA A 108 17.70 12.11 -5.70
N SER A 109 17.58 13.30 -5.10
CA SER A 109 17.70 14.56 -5.80
C SER A 109 19.15 14.83 -6.22
N GLU A 110 20.14 14.53 -5.38
CA GLU A 110 21.55 14.63 -5.70
C GLU A 110 21.93 13.68 -6.84
N ASP A 111 21.52 12.42 -6.79
CA ASP A 111 21.76 11.42 -7.83
C ASP A 111 21.12 11.83 -9.18
N ALA A 112 19.92 12.38 -9.14
CA ALA A 112 19.23 12.87 -10.34
C ALA A 112 19.97 14.09 -10.95
N ILE A 113 20.44 15.03 -10.14
CA ILE A 113 21.21 16.18 -10.58
C ILE A 113 22.54 15.73 -11.18
N ASP A 114 23.22 14.77 -10.56
CA ASP A 114 24.49 14.23 -11.06
C ASP A 114 24.31 13.49 -12.39
N THR A 115 23.17 12.81 -12.58
CA THR A 115 22.88 12.04 -13.81
C THR A 115 22.41 12.92 -14.96
N ASP A 116 21.44 13.80 -14.70
CA ASP A 116 20.74 14.56 -15.73
C ASP A 116 21.22 16.03 -15.81
N GLY A 117 22.00 16.46 -14.83
CA GLY A 117 22.49 17.84 -14.71
C GLY A 117 21.46 18.78 -14.10
N VAL A 118 21.96 19.80 -13.42
CA VAL A 118 21.13 20.82 -12.75
C VAL A 118 20.19 21.52 -13.74
N GLY A 119 20.66 21.71 -14.98
CA GLY A 119 19.88 22.36 -16.04
C GLY A 119 18.58 21.67 -16.38
N HIS A 120 18.54 20.33 -16.30
CA HIS A 120 17.33 19.56 -16.54
C HIS A 120 16.19 19.93 -15.56
N PHE A 121 16.52 20.15 -14.30
CA PHE A 121 15.54 20.47 -13.27
C PHE A 121 15.20 21.95 -13.15
N LEU A 122 16.15 22.84 -13.48
CA LEU A 122 15.95 24.28 -13.33
C LEU A 122 15.48 24.95 -14.62
N SER A 123 15.74 24.37 -15.78
CA SER A 123 15.22 24.86 -17.05
C SER A 123 13.87 24.23 -17.37
N SER A 124 12.86 25.04 -17.45
CA SER A 124 11.53 24.60 -17.90
C SER A 124 11.40 24.55 -19.43
N TYR A 125 12.45 24.86 -20.15
CA TYR A 125 12.41 25.02 -21.61
C TYR A 125 13.26 24.01 -22.37
N ASP A 126 14.57 24.00 -22.17
CA ASP A 126 15.50 23.18 -22.95
C ASP A 126 16.62 22.49 -22.12
N GLY A 127 16.74 22.77 -20.84
CA GLY A 127 17.78 22.21 -19.98
C GLY A 127 19.20 22.68 -20.29
N ILE A 128 19.37 23.72 -21.14
CA ILE A 128 20.68 24.21 -21.57
C ILE A 128 21.30 25.08 -20.47
N GLU A 129 22.52 24.72 -20.08
CA GLU A 129 23.37 25.53 -19.22
C GLU A 129 24.10 26.55 -20.05
N ILE A 130 24.17 27.78 -19.56
CA ILE A 130 25.00 28.82 -20.11
C ILE A 130 26.09 29.12 -19.09
N GLU A 131 27.33 28.70 -19.39
CA GLU A 131 28.47 29.04 -18.55
C GLU A 131 28.74 30.54 -18.60
N LEU A 132 28.80 31.16 -17.45
CA LEU A 132 29.25 32.51 -17.24
C LEU A 132 30.63 32.48 -16.58
N ASP A 133 31.33 33.63 -16.57
CA ASP A 133 32.64 33.71 -15.93
C ASP A 133 32.58 33.37 -14.43
N ASN A 134 33.62 32.72 -13.94
CA ASN A 134 33.82 32.35 -12.53
C ASN A 134 32.91 31.23 -11.97
N ASP A 135 32.79 30.13 -12.67
CA ASP A 135 32.00 28.95 -12.25
C ASP A 135 30.50 29.24 -11.97
N VAL A 136 29.99 30.32 -12.56
CA VAL A 136 28.57 30.66 -12.51
C VAL A 136 27.88 30.12 -13.74
N VAL A 137 26.82 29.39 -13.58
CA VAL A 137 25.97 28.90 -14.67
C VAL A 137 24.60 29.56 -14.63
N ALA A 138 24.04 29.84 -15.80
CA ALA A 138 22.68 30.32 -15.93
C ALA A 138 21.81 29.33 -16.71
N TYR A 139 20.56 29.24 -16.32
CA TYR A 139 19.57 28.40 -16.97
C TYR A 139 18.46 29.25 -17.58
N ARG A 140 18.02 28.85 -18.75
CA ARG A 140 16.89 29.50 -19.39
C ARG A 140 15.59 28.99 -18.74
N THR A 141 14.85 29.88 -18.13
CA THR A 141 13.57 29.60 -17.47
C THR A 141 12.39 30.15 -18.24
N ASN A 142 12.40 30.02 -19.54
CA ASN A 142 11.30 30.43 -20.37
C ASN A 142 10.98 31.93 -20.31
#